data_2f89dd1b22c633c5c67ec02af2b37924
#
_entry.id   2f89dd1b22c633c5c67ec02af2b37924
#
_cell.length_a   1.000
_cell.length_b   1.000
_cell.length_c   1.000
_cell.angle_alpha   90.00
_cell.angle_beta   90.00
_cell.angle_gamma   90.00
#
_symmetry.space_group_name_H-M   'P 1'
#
loop_
_entity.id
_entity.type
_entity.pdbx_description
1 polymer ?
#
loop_
_entity_poly.entity_id
_entity_poly.type
_entity_poly.pdbx_seq_one_letter_code
_entity_poly.pdbx_strand_id
1 'polypeptide(L)'
;FNKNVKIDNVSVGGLTAKQALKKLQDNPQSPKIYVNNELVFTDKQSVAKFSSADEQKIKNALRSQYTFFPSSKAKNIAIKPQNVNQDEVSKIDQAVSQKVTELNNGRKAPVNAYAVYENGRVQVKPAVGGTQYSLDGLHNKVENEIAGGTIYLRPVYKAPLSANSKTVQNEKVKLEELSKRTVTYQVQNKKYQLNCGEIITRATYQNGKYHFDTGAAS
;
A
#
# COMPACT_ATOMS: atom_id res chain seq x y z
N PHE A 1 -13.26 2.31 -31.81
CA PHE A 1 -11.92 2.19 -31.25
C PHE A 1 -10.86 2.07 -32.34
N ASN A 2 -9.66 2.61 -32.11
CA ASN A 2 -8.54 2.44 -33.02
C ASN A 2 -8.20 0.95 -33.21
N LYS A 3 -7.55 0.61 -34.36
CA LYS A 3 -7.05 -0.77 -34.57
C LYS A 3 -6.12 -1.17 -33.43
N ASN A 4 -6.08 -2.45 -33.09
CA ASN A 4 -5.22 -3.00 -32.02
C ASN A 4 -5.52 -2.53 -30.60
N VAL A 5 -6.72 -1.98 -30.33
CA VAL A 5 -7.16 -1.64 -28.99
C VAL A 5 -7.86 -2.83 -28.33
N LYS A 6 -7.52 -3.08 -27.09
CA LYS A 6 -8.19 -4.00 -26.18
C LYS A 6 -8.76 -3.23 -25.00
N ILE A 7 -9.86 -3.70 -24.46
CA ILE A 7 -10.35 -3.34 -23.13
C ILE A 7 -10.32 -4.64 -22.33
N ASP A 8 -9.62 -4.63 -21.20
CA ASP A 8 -9.51 -5.79 -20.30
C ASP A 8 -9.21 -7.09 -21.06
N ASN A 9 -8.18 -7.04 -21.91
CA ASN A 9 -7.71 -8.10 -22.79
C ASN A 9 -8.68 -8.52 -23.92
N VAL A 10 -9.90 -7.99 -23.98
CA VAL A 10 -10.85 -8.24 -25.05
C VAL A 10 -10.60 -7.26 -26.21
N SER A 11 -10.37 -7.77 -27.42
CA SER A 11 -10.12 -6.93 -28.62
C SER A 11 -11.39 -6.16 -29.01
N VAL A 12 -11.29 -4.81 -29.03
CA VAL A 12 -12.39 -3.90 -29.39
C VAL A 12 -12.04 -2.96 -30.55
N GLY A 13 -10.92 -3.21 -31.23
CA GLY A 13 -10.48 -2.41 -32.36
C GLY A 13 -11.53 -2.32 -33.46
N GLY A 14 -11.77 -1.13 -33.99
CA GLY A 14 -12.78 -0.87 -35.03
C GLY A 14 -14.23 -0.84 -34.55
N LEU A 15 -14.52 -1.16 -33.29
CA LEU A 15 -15.87 -1.16 -32.75
C LEU A 15 -16.31 0.21 -32.24
N THR A 16 -17.62 0.48 -32.31
CA THR A 16 -18.25 1.58 -31.57
C THR A 16 -18.29 1.25 -30.06
N ALA A 17 -18.58 2.22 -29.21
CA ALA A 17 -18.68 1.99 -27.76
C ALA A 17 -19.76 0.96 -27.40
N LYS A 18 -20.90 1.00 -28.08
CA LYS A 18 -22.01 0.06 -27.86
C LYS A 18 -21.65 -1.37 -28.26
N GLN A 19 -20.97 -1.53 -29.41
CA GLN A 19 -20.48 -2.82 -29.87
C GLN A 19 -19.39 -3.40 -28.95
N ALA A 20 -18.49 -2.52 -28.48
CA ALA A 20 -17.45 -2.89 -27.53
C ALA A 20 -18.05 -3.35 -26.20
N LEU A 21 -19.05 -2.62 -25.65
CA LEU A 21 -19.76 -3.02 -24.46
C LEU A 21 -20.39 -4.42 -24.61
N LYS A 22 -21.12 -4.63 -25.72
CA LYS A 22 -21.73 -5.94 -25.96
C LYS A 22 -20.68 -7.05 -26.02
N LYS A 23 -19.57 -6.81 -26.70
CA LYS A 23 -18.48 -7.78 -26.81
C LYS A 23 -17.85 -8.11 -25.43
N LEU A 24 -17.69 -7.12 -24.55
CA LEU A 24 -17.21 -7.30 -23.19
C LEU A 24 -18.20 -8.12 -22.33
N GLN A 25 -19.50 -7.86 -22.48
CA GLN A 25 -20.56 -8.64 -21.81
C GLN A 25 -20.58 -10.10 -22.23
N ASP A 26 -20.38 -10.35 -23.53
CA ASP A 26 -20.38 -11.69 -24.11
C ASP A 26 -19.07 -12.46 -23.83
N ASN A 27 -18.01 -11.79 -23.36
CA ASN A 27 -16.69 -12.38 -23.11
C ASN A 27 -16.16 -12.06 -21.71
N PRO A 28 -16.84 -12.47 -20.63
CA PRO A 28 -16.35 -12.26 -19.28
C PRO A 28 -15.07 -13.07 -19.06
N GLN A 29 -14.06 -12.45 -18.40
CA GLN A 29 -12.77 -13.08 -18.15
C GLN A 29 -12.74 -13.75 -16.78
N SER A 30 -12.20 -14.97 -16.73
CA SER A 30 -11.96 -15.68 -15.46
C SER A 30 -10.66 -15.24 -14.80
N PRO A 31 -10.61 -15.09 -13.47
CA PRO A 31 -9.43 -14.55 -12.78
C PRO A 31 -8.29 -15.58 -12.77
N LYS A 32 -7.08 -15.07 -13.03
CA LYS A 32 -5.80 -15.76 -12.83
C LYS A 32 -4.84 -14.77 -12.23
N ILE A 33 -4.56 -14.90 -10.94
CA ILE A 33 -3.75 -13.94 -10.19
C ILE A 33 -2.39 -14.55 -9.90
N TYR A 34 -1.35 -13.85 -10.31
CA TYR A 34 0.04 -14.24 -10.11
C TYR A 34 0.73 -13.25 -9.17
N VAL A 35 1.51 -13.76 -8.23
CA VAL A 35 2.43 -12.98 -7.38
C VAL A 35 3.86 -13.46 -7.65
N ASN A 36 4.74 -12.57 -8.09
CA ASN A 36 6.10 -12.92 -8.52
C ASN A 36 6.13 -14.11 -9.52
N ASN A 37 5.22 -14.12 -10.48
CA ASN A 37 5.03 -15.15 -11.52
C ASN A 37 4.52 -16.51 -11.00
N GLU A 38 4.18 -16.65 -9.74
CA GLU A 38 3.52 -17.83 -9.21
C GLU A 38 2.00 -17.62 -9.18
N LEU A 39 1.22 -18.59 -9.66
CA LEU A 39 -0.23 -18.56 -9.63
C LEU A 39 -0.71 -18.74 -8.18
N VAL A 40 -1.45 -17.75 -7.66
CA VAL A 40 -1.95 -17.77 -6.27
C VAL A 40 -3.46 -17.90 -6.19
N PHE A 41 -4.18 -17.53 -7.25
CA PHE A 41 -5.64 -17.63 -7.30
C PHE A 41 -6.12 -17.85 -8.73
N THR A 42 -7.14 -18.71 -8.89
CA THR A 42 -7.88 -18.90 -10.14
C THR A 42 -9.31 -19.32 -9.81
N ASP A 43 -10.26 -18.90 -10.63
CA ASP A 43 -11.63 -19.37 -10.61
C ASP A 43 -12.11 -19.58 -12.06
N LYS A 44 -13.16 -20.39 -12.22
CA LYS A 44 -13.82 -20.61 -13.52
C LYS A 44 -14.80 -19.49 -13.86
N GLN A 45 -15.34 -18.83 -12.85
CA GLN A 45 -16.30 -17.73 -12.99
C GLN A 45 -15.61 -16.38 -13.03
N SER A 46 -16.17 -15.47 -13.81
CA SER A 46 -15.70 -14.08 -13.83
C SER A 46 -16.12 -13.37 -12.55
N VAL A 47 -15.15 -12.65 -11.95
CA VAL A 47 -15.35 -11.82 -10.75
C VAL A 47 -15.96 -10.47 -11.09
N ALA A 48 -15.74 -9.96 -12.30
CA ALA A 48 -16.24 -8.68 -12.77
C ALA A 48 -16.98 -8.81 -14.09
N LYS A 49 -18.15 -8.18 -14.20
CA LYS A 49 -19.01 -8.27 -15.37
C LYS A 49 -19.43 -6.88 -15.84
N PHE A 50 -19.24 -6.61 -17.12
CA PHE A 50 -19.73 -5.39 -17.74
C PHE A 50 -21.26 -5.40 -17.86
N SER A 51 -21.86 -4.24 -17.63
CA SER A 51 -23.31 -4.02 -17.73
C SER A 51 -23.60 -2.73 -18.51
N SER A 52 -24.87 -2.45 -18.79
CA SER A 52 -25.29 -1.18 -19.40
C SER A 52 -24.84 0.04 -18.59
N ALA A 53 -24.69 -0.09 -17.28
CA ALA A 53 -24.19 0.95 -16.40
C ALA A 53 -22.75 1.40 -16.69
N ASP A 54 -21.97 0.55 -17.40
CA ASP A 54 -20.57 0.84 -17.75
C ASP A 54 -20.42 1.55 -19.12
N GLU A 55 -21.53 1.75 -19.85
CA GLU A 55 -21.51 2.31 -21.20
C GLU A 55 -20.80 3.66 -21.27
N GLN A 56 -21.00 4.52 -20.25
CA GLN A 56 -20.33 5.82 -20.21
C GLN A 56 -18.82 5.73 -20.03
N LYS A 57 -18.34 4.77 -19.23
CA LYS A 57 -16.90 4.50 -19.07
C LYS A 57 -16.27 4.10 -20.40
N ILE A 58 -16.96 3.22 -21.15
CA ILE A 58 -16.50 2.76 -22.47
C ILE A 58 -16.53 3.89 -23.48
N LYS A 59 -17.56 4.76 -23.48
CA LYS A 59 -17.62 5.98 -24.31
C LYS A 59 -16.45 6.91 -24.00
N ASN A 60 -16.12 7.11 -22.75
CA ASN A 60 -14.99 7.94 -22.34
C ASN A 60 -13.65 7.35 -22.80
N ALA A 61 -13.48 6.04 -22.66
CA ALA A 61 -12.30 5.32 -23.17
C ALA A 61 -12.16 5.47 -24.71
N LEU A 62 -13.28 5.42 -25.44
CA LEU A 62 -13.27 5.68 -26.89
C LEU A 62 -12.88 7.13 -27.21
N ARG A 63 -13.47 8.10 -26.51
CA ARG A 63 -13.18 9.53 -26.71
C ARG A 63 -11.72 9.85 -26.42
N SER A 64 -11.10 9.25 -25.44
CA SER A 64 -9.67 9.45 -25.11
C SER A 64 -8.72 9.01 -26.22
N GLN A 65 -9.21 8.33 -27.26
CA GLN A 65 -8.42 7.88 -28.41
C GLN A 65 -8.54 8.80 -29.62
N TYR A 66 -9.44 9.78 -29.58
CA TYR A 66 -9.54 10.79 -30.61
C TYR A 66 -8.35 11.73 -30.53
N THR A 67 -7.31 11.42 -31.29
CA THR A 67 -6.16 12.31 -31.52
C THR A 67 -6.07 12.69 -32.98
N PHE A 68 -5.44 13.80 -33.27
CA PHE A 68 -5.25 14.27 -34.64
C PHE A 68 -4.46 13.27 -35.51
N PHE A 69 -3.66 12.42 -34.84
CA PHE A 69 -2.92 11.32 -35.44
C PHE A 69 -3.29 9.99 -34.78
N PRO A 70 -4.10 9.15 -35.40
CA PRO A 70 -4.44 7.83 -34.84
C PRO A 70 -3.17 7.00 -34.63
N SER A 71 -2.97 6.51 -33.41
CA SER A 71 -1.86 5.61 -33.12
C SER A 71 -2.20 4.18 -33.53
N SER A 72 -1.32 3.52 -34.28
CA SER A 72 -1.40 2.09 -34.60
C SER A 72 -0.86 1.20 -33.50
N LYS A 73 -0.29 1.77 -32.40
CA LYS A 73 0.27 1.02 -31.30
C LYS A 73 -0.82 0.23 -30.57
N ALA A 74 -0.51 -1.03 -30.25
CA ALA A 74 -1.39 -1.86 -29.42
C ALA A 74 -1.58 -1.21 -28.04
N LYS A 75 -2.83 -1.09 -27.59
CA LYS A 75 -3.18 -0.51 -26.30
C LYS A 75 -4.20 -1.42 -25.61
N ASN A 76 -3.93 -1.80 -24.39
CA ASN A 76 -4.92 -2.42 -23.51
C ASN A 76 -5.37 -1.39 -22.46
N ILE A 77 -6.68 -1.17 -22.35
CA ILE A 77 -7.29 -0.19 -21.43
C ILE A 77 -7.98 -1.00 -20.34
N ALA A 78 -7.59 -0.77 -19.10
CA ALA A 78 -8.31 -1.33 -17.96
C ALA A 78 -9.52 -0.45 -17.62
N ILE A 79 -10.68 -1.08 -17.48
CA ILE A 79 -11.92 -0.43 -17.05
C ILE A 79 -12.53 -1.25 -15.92
N LYS A 80 -12.62 -0.68 -14.74
CA LYS A 80 -13.31 -1.33 -13.60
C LYS A 80 -14.82 -1.27 -13.83
N PRO A 81 -15.51 -2.43 -14.04
CA PRO A 81 -16.96 -2.48 -14.13
C PRO A 81 -17.63 -2.06 -12.82
N GLN A 82 -18.90 -1.69 -12.88
CA GLN A 82 -19.68 -1.45 -11.66
C GLN A 82 -20.03 -2.76 -10.93
N ASN A 83 -20.25 -3.83 -11.69
CA ASN A 83 -20.61 -5.11 -11.13
C ASN A 83 -19.37 -5.98 -10.89
N VAL A 84 -18.85 -5.89 -9.65
CA VAL A 84 -17.70 -6.66 -9.15
C VAL A 84 -18.13 -7.45 -7.92
N ASN A 85 -17.86 -8.74 -7.90
CA ASN A 85 -18.13 -9.60 -6.76
C ASN A 85 -17.08 -9.36 -5.67
N GLN A 86 -17.44 -8.61 -4.63
CA GLN A 86 -16.52 -8.21 -3.55
C GLN A 86 -16.09 -9.40 -2.68
N ASP A 87 -16.92 -10.43 -2.54
CA ASP A 87 -16.53 -11.63 -1.78
C ASP A 87 -15.40 -12.37 -2.50
N GLU A 88 -15.45 -12.44 -3.82
CA GLU A 88 -14.36 -13.04 -4.61
C GLU A 88 -13.11 -12.17 -4.60
N VAL A 89 -13.24 -10.84 -4.65
CA VAL A 89 -12.10 -9.93 -4.48
C VAL A 89 -11.44 -10.14 -3.12
N SER A 90 -12.23 -10.31 -2.06
CA SER A 90 -11.71 -10.60 -0.72
C SER A 90 -10.93 -11.92 -0.65
N LYS A 91 -11.39 -12.97 -1.33
CA LYS A 91 -10.65 -14.23 -1.43
C LYS A 91 -9.31 -14.06 -2.18
N ILE A 92 -9.32 -13.27 -3.25
CA ILE A 92 -8.10 -12.93 -3.99
C ILE A 92 -7.11 -12.19 -3.07
N ASP A 93 -7.57 -11.17 -2.34
CA ASP A 93 -6.74 -10.40 -1.41
C ASP A 93 -6.14 -11.29 -0.31
N GLN A 94 -6.91 -12.24 0.21
CA GLN A 94 -6.42 -13.22 1.18
C GLN A 94 -5.31 -14.09 0.58
N ALA A 95 -5.51 -14.63 -0.63
CA ALA A 95 -4.51 -15.45 -1.31
C ALA A 95 -3.22 -14.65 -1.61
N VAL A 96 -3.36 -13.41 -2.06
CA VAL A 96 -2.23 -12.48 -2.29
C VAL A 96 -1.50 -12.18 -1.00
N SER A 97 -2.23 -11.87 0.09
CA SER A 97 -1.65 -11.57 1.40
C SER A 97 -0.90 -12.76 1.97
N GLN A 98 -1.47 -13.96 1.87
CA GLN A 98 -0.82 -15.20 2.29
C GLN A 98 0.48 -15.42 1.52
N LYS A 99 0.47 -15.24 0.20
CA LYS A 99 1.68 -15.40 -0.63
C LYS A 99 2.75 -14.37 -0.28
N VAL A 100 2.40 -13.12 -0.08
CA VAL A 100 3.37 -12.08 0.35
C VAL A 100 3.93 -12.41 1.73
N THR A 101 3.12 -12.95 2.64
CA THR A 101 3.58 -13.41 3.96
C THR A 101 4.59 -14.55 3.82
N GLU A 102 4.32 -15.54 2.99
CA GLU A 102 5.25 -16.63 2.69
C GLU A 102 6.57 -16.10 2.10
N LEU A 103 6.48 -15.18 1.12
CA LEU A 103 7.66 -14.55 0.53
C LEU A 103 8.48 -13.74 1.54
N ASN A 104 7.87 -13.27 2.63
CA ASN A 104 8.53 -12.50 3.69
C ASN A 104 9.19 -13.37 4.75
N ASN A 105 9.00 -14.69 4.74
CA ASN A 105 9.66 -15.60 5.66
C ASN A 105 11.20 -15.50 5.52
N GLY A 106 11.88 -15.28 6.64
CA GLY A 106 13.32 -15.10 6.68
C GLY A 106 13.85 -13.77 6.12
N ARG A 107 12.99 -12.86 5.67
CA ARG A 107 13.38 -11.55 5.17
C ARG A 107 13.47 -10.52 6.28
N LYS A 108 14.40 -9.58 6.13
CA LYS A 108 14.63 -8.52 7.11
C LYS A 108 13.56 -7.44 7.01
N ALA A 109 12.91 -7.15 8.14
CA ALA A 109 11.99 -6.01 8.23
C ALA A 109 12.75 -4.68 8.12
N PRO A 110 12.17 -3.64 7.49
CA PRO A 110 12.72 -2.30 7.54
C PRO A 110 12.61 -1.73 8.95
N VAL A 111 13.55 -0.87 9.31
CA VAL A 111 13.51 -0.10 10.57
C VAL A 111 13.19 1.34 10.23
N ASN A 112 12.13 1.88 10.83
CA ASN A 112 11.76 3.28 10.66
C ASN A 112 12.81 4.19 11.28
N ALA A 113 12.98 5.40 10.75
CA ALA A 113 13.66 6.48 11.47
C ALA A 113 12.87 6.79 12.77
N TYR A 114 13.56 7.18 13.79
CA TYR A 114 12.96 7.50 15.10
C TYR A 114 13.79 8.56 15.84
N ALA A 115 13.12 9.32 16.71
CA ALA A 115 13.80 10.30 17.56
C ALA A 115 14.31 9.66 18.85
N VAL A 116 15.47 10.07 19.33
CA VAL A 116 16.04 9.67 20.62
C VAL A 116 16.63 10.88 21.34
N TYR A 117 16.66 10.84 22.67
CA TYR A 117 17.39 11.80 23.48
C TYR A 117 18.71 11.19 23.92
N GLU A 118 19.79 11.66 23.34
CA GLU A 118 21.15 11.18 23.61
C GLU A 118 22.11 12.37 23.76
N ASN A 119 23.06 12.27 24.68
CA ASN A 119 24.08 13.30 24.92
C ASN A 119 23.50 14.71 25.12
N GLY A 120 22.41 14.82 25.89
CA GLY A 120 21.79 16.08 26.25
C GLY A 120 20.94 16.73 25.14
N ARG A 121 20.69 16.06 24.04
CA ARG A 121 19.91 16.58 22.90
C ARG A 121 19.07 15.50 22.22
N VAL A 122 17.99 15.94 21.56
CA VAL A 122 17.20 15.06 20.70
C VAL A 122 17.88 14.92 19.34
N GLN A 123 18.06 13.68 18.90
CA GLN A 123 18.61 13.31 17.61
C GLN A 123 17.63 12.41 16.88
N VAL A 124 17.68 12.41 15.55
CA VAL A 124 16.91 11.46 14.72
C VAL A 124 17.85 10.38 14.20
N LYS A 125 17.60 9.14 14.58
CA LYS A 125 18.28 7.99 14.00
C LYS A 125 17.69 7.72 12.60
N PRO A 126 18.55 7.49 11.60
CA PRO A 126 18.09 7.26 10.23
C PRO A 126 17.34 5.93 10.09
N ALA A 127 16.48 5.88 9.09
CA ALA A 127 15.81 4.63 8.70
C ALA A 127 16.81 3.63 8.10
N VAL A 128 16.51 2.35 8.29
CA VAL A 128 17.28 1.25 7.67
C VAL A 128 16.36 0.45 6.77
N GLY A 129 16.73 0.30 5.50
CA GLY A 129 15.99 -0.51 4.54
C GLY A 129 15.92 -1.98 4.95
N GLY A 130 14.82 -2.62 4.59
CA GLY A 130 14.61 -4.06 4.74
C GLY A 130 14.50 -4.75 3.38
N THR A 131 14.23 -6.06 3.41
CA THR A 131 13.97 -6.89 2.22
C THR A 131 12.56 -7.47 2.20
N GLN A 132 11.72 -7.16 3.20
CA GLN A 132 10.32 -7.57 3.20
C GLN A 132 9.52 -6.82 2.14
N TYR A 133 8.62 -7.54 1.49
CA TYR A 133 7.67 -7.00 0.53
C TYR A 133 6.48 -6.34 1.23
N SER A 134 5.94 -5.29 0.60
CA SER A 134 4.71 -4.61 0.99
C SER A 134 3.51 -5.17 0.24
N LEU A 135 2.32 -5.06 0.86
CA LEU A 135 1.02 -5.26 0.22
C LEU A 135 0.49 -3.98 -0.45
N ASP A 136 1.19 -2.85 -0.27
CA ASP A 136 0.74 -1.55 -0.74
C ASP A 136 0.50 -1.55 -2.26
N GLY A 137 -0.66 -1.07 -2.65
CA GLY A 137 -1.09 -0.97 -4.05
C GLY A 137 -1.54 -2.28 -4.71
N LEU A 138 -1.34 -3.46 -4.09
CA LEU A 138 -1.72 -4.74 -4.70
C LEU A 138 -3.24 -4.89 -4.78
N HIS A 139 -3.98 -4.56 -3.72
CA HIS A 139 -5.44 -4.54 -3.71
C HIS A 139 -6.01 -3.63 -4.81
N ASN A 140 -5.53 -2.38 -4.88
CA ASN A 140 -5.98 -1.44 -5.90
C ASN A 140 -5.71 -1.94 -7.32
N LYS A 141 -4.58 -2.62 -7.53
CA LYS A 141 -4.28 -3.21 -8.83
C LYS A 141 -5.25 -4.35 -9.17
N VAL A 142 -5.55 -5.24 -8.22
CA VAL A 142 -6.55 -6.29 -8.39
C VAL A 142 -7.89 -5.68 -8.78
N GLU A 143 -8.41 -4.74 -7.99
CA GLU A 143 -9.69 -4.12 -8.27
C GLU A 143 -9.78 -3.43 -9.64
N ASN A 144 -8.69 -2.78 -10.07
CA ASN A 144 -8.68 -2.04 -11.33
C ASN A 144 -8.52 -2.94 -12.57
N GLU A 145 -7.88 -4.10 -12.44
CA GLU A 145 -7.54 -4.97 -13.57
C GLU A 145 -8.36 -6.28 -13.60
N ILE A 146 -9.23 -6.52 -12.60
CA ILE A 146 -9.93 -7.80 -12.41
C ILE A 146 -10.83 -8.19 -13.60
N ALA A 147 -11.37 -7.22 -14.33
CA ALA A 147 -12.16 -7.47 -15.52
C ALA A 147 -11.33 -8.09 -16.66
N GLY A 148 -10.04 -7.87 -16.69
CA GLY A 148 -9.11 -8.47 -17.66
C GLY A 148 -8.72 -9.91 -17.38
N GLY A 149 -9.14 -10.45 -16.25
CA GLY A 149 -8.95 -11.84 -15.83
C GLY A 149 -7.53 -12.13 -15.33
N THR A 150 -6.49 -11.98 -16.15
CA THR A 150 -5.12 -12.30 -15.76
C THR A 150 -4.39 -11.08 -15.21
N ILE A 151 -3.92 -11.17 -13.95
CA ILE A 151 -3.22 -10.10 -13.26
C ILE A 151 -1.87 -10.61 -12.75
N TYR A 152 -0.81 -9.87 -13.05
CA TYR A 152 0.54 -10.09 -12.53
C TYR A 152 0.86 -9.05 -11.47
N LEU A 153 0.95 -9.49 -10.22
CA LEU A 153 1.33 -8.67 -9.08
C LEU A 153 2.83 -8.81 -8.81
N ARG A 154 3.48 -7.66 -8.68
CA ARG A 154 4.90 -7.57 -8.31
C ARG A 154 5.01 -6.70 -7.06
N PRO A 155 5.00 -7.31 -5.87
CA PRO A 155 5.13 -6.55 -4.64
C PRO A 155 6.49 -5.85 -4.59
N VAL A 156 6.49 -4.63 -4.08
CA VAL A 156 7.71 -3.83 -3.86
C VAL A 156 8.19 -4.00 -2.42
N TYR A 157 9.44 -3.65 -2.15
CA TYR A 157 9.94 -3.68 -0.78
C TYR A 157 9.22 -2.65 0.09
N LYS A 158 8.96 -3.05 1.33
CA LYS A 158 8.36 -2.19 2.34
C LYS A 158 9.30 -1.04 2.65
N ALA A 159 8.84 0.19 2.39
CA ALA A 159 9.62 1.39 2.68
C ALA A 159 9.51 1.75 4.17
N PRO A 160 10.63 2.02 4.87
CA PRO A 160 10.58 2.57 6.22
C PRO A 160 10.18 4.04 6.20
N LEU A 161 9.67 4.53 7.33
CA LEU A 161 9.46 5.97 7.52
C LEU A 161 10.82 6.69 7.52
N SER A 162 10.94 7.71 6.68
CA SER A 162 12.16 8.52 6.60
C SER A 162 12.28 9.48 7.80
N ALA A 163 13.49 9.97 8.05
CA ALA A 163 13.76 10.98 9.08
C ALA A 163 12.92 12.25 8.90
N ASN A 164 12.60 12.61 7.66
CA ASN A 164 11.80 13.81 7.34
C ASN A 164 10.29 13.54 7.34
N SER A 165 9.84 12.33 7.66
CA SER A 165 8.40 12.04 7.75
C SER A 165 7.76 12.87 8.87
N LYS A 166 6.52 13.30 8.65
CA LYS A 166 5.75 14.08 9.64
C LYS A 166 5.68 13.38 10.99
N THR A 167 5.57 12.06 11.00
CA THR A 167 5.52 11.24 12.22
C THR A 167 6.80 11.39 13.04
N VAL A 168 7.97 11.19 12.41
CA VAL A 168 9.27 11.27 13.08
C VAL A 168 9.58 12.69 13.55
N GLN A 169 9.23 13.71 12.76
CA GLN A 169 9.41 15.10 13.16
C GLN A 169 8.51 15.48 14.34
N ASN A 170 7.28 14.99 14.39
CA ASN A 170 6.40 15.19 15.55
C ASN A 170 6.94 14.47 16.80
N GLU A 171 7.51 13.28 16.67
CA GLU A 171 8.18 12.57 17.78
C GLU A 171 9.37 13.39 18.30
N LYS A 172 10.20 13.93 17.41
CA LYS A 172 11.32 14.79 17.75
C LYS A 172 10.87 15.99 18.58
N VAL A 173 9.87 16.73 18.11
CA VAL A 173 9.34 17.91 18.83
C VAL A 173 8.82 17.52 20.22
N LYS A 174 8.05 16.43 20.33
CA LYS A 174 7.55 15.96 21.62
C LYS A 174 8.68 15.61 22.60
N LEU A 175 9.73 14.94 22.11
CA LEU A 175 10.88 14.63 22.94
C LEU A 175 11.66 15.88 23.38
N GLU A 176 11.81 16.88 22.50
CA GLU A 176 12.41 18.16 22.82
C GLU A 176 11.63 18.91 23.91
N GLU A 177 10.29 18.89 23.84
CA GLU A 177 9.44 19.47 24.87
C GLU A 177 9.54 18.71 26.20
N LEU A 178 9.51 17.37 26.15
CA LEU A 178 9.65 16.54 27.36
C LEU A 178 11.00 16.71 28.03
N SER A 179 12.08 16.79 27.26
CA SER A 179 13.44 16.93 27.82
C SER A 179 13.64 18.20 28.61
N LYS A 180 12.85 19.24 28.33
CA LYS A 180 12.91 20.56 29.04
C LYS A 180 12.05 20.60 30.31
N ARG A 181 11.19 19.59 30.53
CA ARG A 181 10.31 19.57 31.72
C ARG A 181 11.05 19.14 32.96
N THR A 182 10.65 19.72 34.08
CA THR A 182 11.10 19.34 35.42
C THR A 182 9.92 18.87 36.23
N VAL A 183 10.06 17.70 36.85
CA VAL A 183 9.05 17.17 37.80
C VAL A 183 9.52 17.46 39.21
N THR A 184 8.70 18.16 39.98
CA THR A 184 8.93 18.37 41.40
C THR A 184 8.06 17.45 42.21
N TYR A 185 8.66 16.65 43.08
CA TYR A 185 7.93 15.79 44.01
C TYR A 185 8.39 16.04 45.43
N GLN A 186 7.53 15.79 46.40
CA GLN A 186 7.77 16.00 47.80
C GLN A 186 7.69 14.68 48.54
N VAL A 187 8.74 14.36 49.29
CA VAL A 187 8.77 13.20 50.20
C VAL A 187 9.02 13.74 51.59
N GLN A 188 8.07 13.50 52.49
CA GLN A 188 8.04 14.13 53.82
C GLN A 188 8.23 15.66 53.68
N ASN A 189 8.93 16.38 54.33
CA ASN A 189 9.06 17.83 54.17
C ASN A 189 10.15 18.31 53.20
N LYS A 190 10.70 17.37 52.37
CA LYS A 190 11.75 17.72 51.39
C LYS A 190 11.18 17.70 49.96
N LYS A 191 11.51 18.77 49.20
CA LYS A 191 11.19 18.87 47.79
C LYS A 191 12.36 18.37 46.95
N TYR A 192 12.07 17.56 45.95
CA TYR A 192 13.04 17.06 44.99
C TYR A 192 12.61 17.49 43.59
N GLN A 193 13.58 17.84 42.78
CA GLN A 193 13.37 18.15 41.37
C GLN A 193 14.09 17.12 40.52
N LEU A 194 13.38 16.59 39.52
CA LEU A 194 13.91 15.66 38.57
C LEU A 194 13.74 16.22 37.15
N ASN A 195 14.83 16.31 36.42
CA ASN A 195 14.80 16.74 35.02
C ASN A 195 14.32 15.56 34.15
N CYS A 196 13.27 15.77 33.37
CA CYS A 196 12.76 14.71 32.48
C CYS A 196 13.78 14.29 31.41
N GLY A 197 14.73 15.14 31.02
CA GLY A 197 15.83 14.78 30.14
C GLY A 197 16.68 13.64 30.70
N GLU A 198 16.95 13.62 32.01
CA GLU A 198 17.72 12.55 32.67
C GLU A 198 16.96 11.20 32.67
N ILE A 199 15.63 11.25 32.81
CA ILE A 199 14.79 10.05 32.76
C ILE A 199 14.74 9.49 31.31
N ILE A 200 14.58 10.38 30.33
CA ILE A 200 14.46 10.02 28.89
C ILE A 200 15.76 9.40 28.39
N THR A 201 16.92 9.81 28.91
CA THR A 201 18.24 9.25 28.54
C THR A 201 18.32 7.74 28.80
N ARG A 202 17.49 7.22 29.72
CA ARG A 202 17.42 5.79 30.09
C ARG A 202 16.36 5.02 29.28
N ALA A 203 15.65 5.71 28.36
CA ALA A 203 14.67 5.06 27.51
C ALA A 203 15.35 4.40 26.31
N THR A 204 14.94 3.17 25.99
CA THR A 204 15.29 2.49 24.76
C THR A 204 14.09 2.51 23.80
N TYR A 205 14.37 2.71 22.50
CA TYR A 205 13.32 2.67 21.48
C TYR A 205 13.34 1.32 20.77
N GLN A 206 12.29 0.53 20.97
CA GLN A 206 12.15 -0.81 20.38
C GLN A 206 10.71 -1.01 19.86
N ASN A 207 10.59 -1.59 18.68
CA ASN A 207 9.29 -1.91 18.06
C ASN A 207 8.31 -0.72 17.97
N GLY A 208 8.82 0.48 17.68
CA GLY A 208 8.00 1.69 17.57
C GLY A 208 7.56 2.31 18.89
N LYS A 209 8.14 1.88 20.03
CA LYS A 209 7.80 2.38 21.37
C LYS A 209 9.05 2.67 22.19
N TYR A 210 8.91 3.61 23.12
CA TYR A 210 9.92 3.86 24.15
C TYR A 210 9.69 2.94 25.34
N HIS A 211 10.75 2.26 25.79
CA HIS A 211 10.80 1.43 26.97
C HIS A 211 11.69 2.11 28.00
N PHE A 212 11.17 2.33 29.18
CA PHE A 212 11.90 2.94 30.30
C PHE A 212 12.42 1.85 31.21
N ASP A 213 13.68 1.92 31.59
CA ASP A 213 14.23 1.06 32.65
C ASP A 213 13.74 1.57 34.01
N THR A 214 12.80 0.86 34.59
CA THR A 214 12.24 1.17 35.90
C THR A 214 13.04 0.58 37.05
N GLY A 215 14.03 -0.28 36.77
CA GLY A 215 14.87 -0.94 37.81
C GLY A 215 15.95 -0.07 38.42
N ALA A 216 16.21 1.12 37.89
CA ALA A 216 17.24 2.02 38.37
C ALA A 216 16.72 3.14 39.29
N ALA A 217 15.49 3.06 39.76
CA ALA A 217 14.85 4.06 40.65
C ALA A 217 14.78 3.61 42.11
N SER A 218 15.61 2.65 42.52
CA SER A 218 15.79 2.21 43.91
C SER A 218 17.13 2.65 44.49
#